data_d83527d103ee126cd76dcd797d5db5ae
#
_entry.id   d83527d103ee126cd76dcd797d5db5ae
#
_cell.length_a   1.000
_cell.length_b   1.000
_cell.length_c   1.000
_cell.angle_alpha   90.00
_cell.angle_beta   90.00
_cell.angle_gamma   90.00
#
_symmetry.space_group_name_H-M   'P 1'
#
loop_
_entity.id
_entity.type
_entity.pdbx_description
1 polymer ?
#
loop_
_entity_poly.entity_id
_entity_poly.type
_entity_poly.pdbx_seq_one_letter_code
_entity_poly.pdbx_strand_id
1 'polypeptide(L)'
;NEMFDQNLDPRRNYKELVKWLEPQPIKELALKGKEAEELFRRIGITFNTYEESGDERLIPFDMIPRILSARQWEKLEKGLKQRITAINMFLHDIYHGQEIIRAGKLPLDLIENNAAYLKEMVGFTPPGGVYTHIAGIDIIRTTSKDFLVLEDNVRTPSGVSYMLENRETMLHMFPELFTKYNIKK
;
A
#
# COMPACT_ATOMS: atom_id res chain seq x y z
N ASN A 1 7.97 -18.14 -1.87
CA ASN A 1 7.37 -17.95 -0.55
C ASN A 1 8.11 -16.82 0.19
N GLU A 2 7.39 -15.91 0.82
CA GLU A 2 8.00 -14.78 1.56
C GLU A 2 8.49 -15.17 2.94
N MET A 3 7.85 -16.14 3.58
CA MET A 3 8.17 -16.60 4.92
C MET A 3 9.33 -17.59 4.95
N PHE A 4 9.36 -18.50 3.99
CA PHE A 4 10.34 -19.57 3.91
C PHE A 4 11.26 -19.43 2.69
N ASP A 5 12.46 -19.93 2.81
CA ASP A 5 13.39 -20.03 1.68
C ASP A 5 13.17 -21.33 0.87
N GLN A 6 14.11 -21.65 -0.03
CA GLN A 6 14.00 -22.83 -0.90
C GLN A 6 14.14 -24.15 -0.14
N ASN A 7 14.77 -24.12 1.04
CA ASN A 7 14.95 -25.29 1.90
C ASN A 7 13.82 -25.44 2.93
N LEU A 8 12.79 -24.58 2.85
CA LEU A 8 11.70 -24.47 3.83
C LEU A 8 12.16 -23.96 5.19
N ASP A 9 13.35 -23.31 5.27
CA ASP A 9 13.80 -22.66 6.48
C ASP A 9 13.16 -21.26 6.61
N PRO A 10 12.71 -20.88 7.82
CA PRO A 10 12.14 -19.53 8.04
C PRO A 10 13.18 -18.45 7.74
N ARG A 11 12.83 -17.50 6.88
CA ARG A 11 13.67 -16.32 6.64
C ARG A 11 13.88 -15.53 7.92
N ARG A 12 15.00 -14.86 8.04
CA ARG A 12 15.44 -14.17 9.28
C ARG A 12 14.35 -13.29 9.91
N ASN A 13 13.63 -12.53 9.10
CA ASN A 13 12.57 -11.63 9.56
C ASN A 13 11.28 -12.35 9.98
N TYR A 14 11.13 -13.63 9.65
CA TYR A 14 9.96 -14.43 10.01
C TYR A 14 10.21 -15.43 11.14
N LYS A 15 11.45 -15.60 11.60
CA LYS A 15 11.81 -16.62 12.61
C LYS A 15 10.98 -16.50 13.89
N GLU A 16 10.78 -15.28 14.39
CA GLU A 16 10.01 -15.09 15.62
C GLU A 16 8.50 -15.31 15.39
N LEU A 17 7.99 -14.94 14.20
CA LEU A 17 6.60 -15.24 13.84
C LEU A 17 6.36 -16.75 13.74
N VAL A 18 7.28 -17.50 13.11
CA VAL A 18 7.17 -18.95 13.01
C VAL A 18 7.19 -19.60 14.39
N LYS A 19 8.12 -19.21 15.28
CA LYS A 19 8.15 -19.69 16.67
C LYS A 19 6.85 -19.39 17.45
N TRP A 20 6.20 -18.31 17.12
CA TRP A 20 4.92 -17.95 17.71
C TRP A 20 3.77 -18.77 17.12
N LEU A 21 3.79 -19.04 15.81
CA LEU A 21 2.77 -19.81 15.10
C LEU A 21 2.79 -21.30 15.42
N GLU A 22 3.98 -21.91 15.52
CA GLU A 22 4.15 -23.36 15.68
C GLU A 22 3.34 -23.98 16.86
N PRO A 23 3.32 -23.36 18.06
CA PRO A 23 2.55 -23.90 19.17
C PRO A 23 1.06 -23.56 19.13
N GLN A 24 0.60 -22.74 18.18
CA GLN A 24 -0.80 -22.30 18.14
C GLN A 24 -1.71 -23.41 17.59
N PRO A 25 -2.77 -23.79 18.31
CA PRO A 25 -3.75 -24.70 17.76
C PRO A 25 -4.46 -24.10 16.55
N ILE A 26 -4.52 -24.84 15.46
CA ILE A 26 -5.19 -24.40 14.22
C ILE A 26 -6.63 -23.94 14.47
N LYS A 27 -7.34 -24.61 15.39
CA LYS A 27 -8.71 -24.24 15.75
C LYS A 27 -8.80 -22.85 16.39
N GLU A 28 -7.82 -22.49 17.24
CA GLU A 28 -7.77 -21.18 17.89
C GLU A 28 -7.45 -20.07 16.87
N LEU A 29 -6.51 -20.33 15.96
CA LEU A 29 -6.22 -19.41 14.87
C LEU A 29 -7.46 -19.19 13.99
N ALA A 30 -8.18 -20.26 13.65
CA ALA A 30 -9.41 -20.15 12.87
C ALA A 30 -10.51 -19.35 13.60
N LEU A 31 -10.60 -19.51 14.92
CA LEU A 31 -11.54 -18.73 15.76
C LEU A 31 -11.17 -17.25 15.75
N LYS A 32 -9.90 -16.92 15.98
CA LYS A 32 -9.41 -15.55 15.91
C LYS A 32 -9.65 -14.91 14.54
N GLY A 33 -9.52 -15.66 13.44
CA GLY A 33 -9.87 -15.17 12.10
C GLY A 33 -11.33 -14.75 12.00
N LYS A 34 -12.25 -15.55 12.53
CA LYS A 34 -13.67 -15.20 12.59
C LYS A 34 -13.97 -13.99 13.46
N GLU A 35 -13.29 -13.89 14.61
CA GLU A 35 -13.41 -12.73 15.49
C GLU A 35 -12.95 -11.44 14.78
N ALA A 36 -11.87 -11.51 14.00
CA ALA A 36 -11.38 -10.38 13.20
C ALA A 36 -12.37 -10.00 12.09
N GLU A 37 -12.96 -10.97 11.39
CA GLU A 37 -14.01 -10.70 10.39
C GLU A 37 -15.25 -10.06 11.02
N GLU A 38 -15.67 -10.53 12.21
CA GLU A 38 -16.77 -9.92 12.96
C GLU A 38 -16.46 -8.50 13.41
N LEU A 39 -15.20 -8.25 13.83
CA LEU A 39 -14.74 -6.93 14.19
C LEU A 39 -14.81 -5.99 12.98
N PHE A 40 -14.32 -6.40 11.81
CA PHE A 40 -14.41 -5.65 10.57
C PHE A 40 -15.85 -5.32 10.20
N ARG A 41 -16.74 -6.29 10.34
CA ARG A 41 -18.17 -6.09 10.08
C ARG A 41 -18.79 -5.05 11.02
N ARG A 42 -18.46 -5.10 12.32
CA ARG A 42 -18.98 -4.13 13.31
C ARG A 42 -18.45 -2.72 13.09
N ILE A 43 -17.20 -2.59 12.65
CA ILE A 43 -16.58 -1.29 12.35
C ILE A 43 -17.06 -0.74 10.99
N GLY A 44 -17.67 -1.59 10.15
CA GLY A 44 -18.13 -1.21 8.81
C GLY A 44 -16.98 -1.15 7.80
N ILE A 45 -15.95 -2.00 7.96
CA ILE A 45 -14.85 -2.12 7.01
C ILE A 45 -15.31 -3.00 5.85
N THR A 46 -16.12 -2.41 4.99
CA THR A 46 -16.67 -3.05 3.80
C THR A 46 -16.29 -2.25 2.58
N PHE A 47 -16.35 -2.86 1.42
CA PHE A 47 -16.28 -2.16 0.15
C PHE A 47 -17.48 -2.53 -0.72
N ASN A 48 -18.01 -1.54 -1.40
CA ASN A 48 -19.07 -1.76 -2.36
C ASN A 48 -18.51 -2.38 -3.62
N THR A 49 -19.06 -3.50 -4.04
CA THR A 49 -18.84 -3.98 -5.40
C THR A 49 -19.69 -3.15 -6.33
N TYR A 50 -19.12 -2.67 -7.45
CA TYR A 50 -19.84 -1.93 -8.49
C TYR A 50 -20.82 -2.82 -9.27
N GLU A 51 -21.14 -4.00 -8.76
CA GLU A 51 -22.14 -4.89 -9.32
C GLU A 51 -23.54 -4.38 -8.96
N GLU A 52 -24.51 -4.56 -9.87
CA GLU A 52 -25.90 -4.07 -9.72
C GLU A 52 -26.62 -4.60 -8.44
N SER A 53 -26.09 -5.65 -7.80
CA SER A 53 -26.62 -6.19 -6.55
C SER A 53 -26.38 -5.30 -5.33
N GLY A 54 -25.42 -4.37 -5.40
CA GLY A 54 -25.11 -3.48 -4.26
C GLY A 54 -24.58 -4.20 -3.01
N ASP A 55 -24.10 -5.44 -3.16
CA ASP A 55 -23.64 -6.26 -2.03
C ASP A 55 -22.35 -5.69 -1.44
N GLU A 56 -22.40 -5.37 -0.17
CA GLU A 56 -21.23 -5.01 0.61
C GLU A 56 -20.38 -6.26 0.88
N ARG A 57 -19.14 -6.23 0.47
CA ARG A 57 -18.16 -7.28 0.77
C ARG A 57 -17.22 -6.83 1.88
N LEU A 58 -16.96 -7.73 2.81
CA LEU A 58 -15.90 -7.53 3.80
C LEU A 58 -14.53 -7.56 3.13
N ILE A 59 -13.64 -6.71 3.61
CA ILE A 59 -12.23 -6.78 3.22
C ILE A 59 -11.63 -8.00 3.88
N PRO A 60 -11.00 -8.92 3.12
CA PRO A 60 -10.37 -10.10 3.68
C PRO A 60 -9.27 -9.72 4.69
N PHE A 61 -9.32 -10.32 5.87
CA PHE A 61 -8.29 -10.15 6.89
C PHE A 61 -7.38 -11.38 6.92
N ASP A 62 -6.09 -11.19 6.65
CA ASP A 62 -5.07 -12.23 6.81
C ASP A 62 -4.39 -12.08 8.17
N MET A 63 -4.54 -13.09 9.02
CA MET A 63 -3.92 -13.13 10.35
C MET A 63 -2.39 -13.26 10.30
N ILE A 64 -1.83 -13.69 9.18
CA ILE A 64 -0.39 -13.86 9.02
C ILE A 64 0.19 -12.59 8.38
N PRO A 65 0.83 -11.72 9.17
CA PRO A 65 1.33 -10.46 8.64
C PRO A 65 2.51 -10.64 7.72
N ARG A 66 2.59 -9.81 6.68
CA ARG A 66 3.81 -9.64 5.90
C ARG A 66 4.82 -8.81 6.68
N ILE A 67 6.00 -9.37 6.90
CA ILE A 67 7.05 -8.72 7.68
C ILE A 67 8.12 -8.18 6.76
N LEU A 68 8.26 -6.87 6.70
CA LEU A 68 9.35 -6.17 6.04
C LEU A 68 10.43 -5.85 7.07
N SER A 69 11.68 -6.24 6.80
CA SER A 69 12.81 -5.81 7.63
C SER A 69 13.06 -4.30 7.44
N ALA A 70 13.68 -3.65 8.43
CA ALA A 70 14.04 -2.24 8.36
C ALA A 70 14.81 -1.92 7.05
N ARG A 71 15.77 -2.75 6.68
CA ARG A 71 16.56 -2.57 5.43
C ARG A 71 15.67 -2.66 4.17
N GLN A 72 14.70 -3.57 4.15
CA GLN A 72 13.76 -3.68 3.02
C GLN A 72 12.86 -2.46 2.95
N TRP A 73 12.37 -2.01 4.10
CA TRP A 73 11.55 -0.80 4.20
C TRP A 73 12.32 0.45 3.76
N GLU A 74 13.54 0.65 4.23
CA GLU A 74 14.38 1.79 3.83
C GLU A 74 14.61 1.84 2.31
N LYS A 75 14.89 0.68 1.68
CA LYS A 75 15.04 0.60 0.22
C LYS A 75 13.75 1.01 -0.48
N LEU A 76 12.61 0.46 -0.02
CA LEU A 76 11.29 0.73 -0.57
C LEU A 76 10.92 2.19 -0.38
N GLU A 77 11.01 2.71 0.84
CA GLU A 77 10.69 4.10 1.19
C GLU A 77 11.49 5.10 0.34
N LYS A 78 12.80 4.85 0.16
CA LYS A 78 13.65 5.68 -0.71
C LYS A 78 13.15 5.70 -2.16
N GLY A 79 12.81 4.54 -2.70
CA GLY A 79 12.28 4.42 -4.06
C GLY A 79 10.93 5.11 -4.22
N LEU A 80 10.03 4.93 -3.26
CA LEU A 80 8.71 5.57 -3.26
C LEU A 80 8.82 7.09 -3.17
N LYS A 81 9.68 7.62 -2.30
CA LYS A 81 9.94 9.07 -2.20
C LYS A 81 10.47 9.64 -3.51
N GLN A 82 11.44 8.97 -4.14
CA GLN A 82 11.95 9.37 -5.45
C GLN A 82 10.83 9.41 -6.50
N ARG A 83 9.98 8.39 -6.54
CA ARG A 83 8.89 8.27 -7.49
C ARG A 83 7.86 9.40 -7.32
N ILE A 84 7.41 9.66 -6.09
CA ILE A 84 6.47 10.75 -5.81
C ILE A 84 7.06 12.12 -6.13
N THR A 85 8.34 12.32 -5.85
CA THR A 85 9.05 13.55 -6.25
C THR A 85 9.00 13.72 -7.77
N ALA A 86 9.31 12.68 -8.52
CA ALA A 86 9.26 12.72 -9.99
C ALA A 86 7.84 12.99 -10.51
N ILE A 87 6.80 12.41 -9.90
CA ILE A 87 5.40 12.66 -10.26
C ILE A 87 5.03 14.13 -10.01
N ASN A 88 5.40 14.70 -8.87
CA ASN A 88 5.14 16.11 -8.59
C ASN A 88 5.91 17.05 -9.53
N MET A 89 7.15 16.72 -9.90
CA MET A 89 7.92 17.46 -10.91
C MET A 89 7.25 17.39 -12.29
N PHE A 90 6.76 16.21 -12.67
CA PHE A 90 6.02 16.02 -13.92
C PHE A 90 4.73 16.86 -13.94
N LEU A 91 3.95 16.83 -12.87
CA LEU A 91 2.73 17.64 -12.74
C LEU A 91 3.03 19.13 -12.79
N HIS A 92 4.10 19.56 -12.15
CA HIS A 92 4.56 20.95 -12.25
C HIS A 92 4.90 21.30 -13.70
N ASP A 93 5.64 20.46 -14.39
CA ASP A 93 6.07 20.71 -15.77
C ASP A 93 4.87 20.82 -16.73
N ILE A 94 3.91 19.89 -16.68
CA ILE A 94 2.77 19.91 -17.59
C ILE A 94 1.84 21.12 -17.40
N TYR A 95 1.79 21.69 -16.19
CA TYR A 95 1.00 22.88 -15.90
C TYR A 95 1.77 24.19 -16.10
N HIS A 96 3.08 24.15 -16.42
CA HIS A 96 3.92 25.33 -16.62
C HIS A 96 4.72 25.28 -17.92
N GLY A 97 5.96 24.80 -17.85
CA GLY A 97 6.92 24.83 -18.94
C GLY A 97 6.65 23.85 -20.06
N GLN A 98 6.03 22.72 -19.77
CA GLN A 98 5.80 21.61 -20.70
C GLN A 98 7.09 21.13 -21.40
N GLU A 99 8.20 21.12 -20.65
CA GLU A 99 9.52 20.75 -21.18
C GLU A 99 9.56 19.30 -21.66
N ILE A 100 8.83 18.39 -20.99
CA ILE A 100 8.74 16.99 -21.39
C ILE A 100 8.08 16.83 -22.78
N ILE A 101 7.10 17.71 -23.08
CA ILE A 101 6.41 17.76 -24.37
C ILE A 101 7.33 18.38 -25.42
N ARG A 102 7.97 19.52 -25.12
CA ARG A 102 8.94 20.17 -26.02
C ARG A 102 10.11 19.27 -26.36
N ALA A 103 10.54 18.42 -25.41
CA ALA A 103 11.57 17.43 -25.63
C ALA A 103 11.11 16.21 -26.47
N GLY A 104 9.86 16.17 -26.89
CA GLY A 104 9.28 15.06 -27.68
C GLY A 104 9.18 13.74 -26.92
N LYS A 105 9.21 13.79 -25.57
CA LYS A 105 9.11 12.59 -24.74
C LYS A 105 7.67 12.18 -24.44
N LEU A 106 6.75 13.13 -24.52
CA LEU A 106 5.32 12.92 -24.31
C LEU A 106 4.53 13.68 -25.39
N PRO A 107 3.61 13.03 -26.12
CA PRO A 107 2.71 13.71 -27.02
C PRO A 107 1.75 14.65 -26.29
N LEU A 108 1.53 15.85 -26.81
CA LEU A 108 0.67 16.87 -26.21
C LEU A 108 -0.78 16.41 -26.07
N ASP A 109 -1.28 15.68 -27.06
CA ASP A 109 -2.65 15.18 -27.10
C ASP A 109 -3.00 14.24 -25.96
N LEU A 110 -2.01 13.53 -25.39
CA LEU A 110 -2.20 12.70 -24.19
C LEU A 110 -2.50 13.54 -22.95
N ILE A 111 -2.08 14.80 -22.92
CA ILE A 111 -2.37 15.72 -21.82
C ILE A 111 -3.69 16.45 -22.09
N GLU A 112 -3.80 17.13 -23.23
CA GLU A 112 -4.95 18.00 -23.53
C GLU A 112 -6.27 17.24 -23.68
N ASN A 113 -6.25 16.01 -24.17
CA ASN A 113 -7.41 15.16 -24.31
C ASN A 113 -7.72 14.32 -23.07
N ASN A 114 -6.92 14.44 -21.99
CA ASN A 114 -7.17 13.71 -20.76
C ASN A 114 -8.20 14.45 -19.90
N ALA A 115 -9.31 13.78 -19.59
CA ALA A 115 -10.37 14.33 -18.72
C ALA A 115 -9.89 14.70 -17.31
N ALA A 116 -8.75 14.18 -16.85
CA ALA A 116 -8.14 14.53 -15.58
C ALA A 116 -7.23 15.76 -15.65
N TYR A 117 -6.96 16.30 -16.86
CA TYR A 117 -6.20 17.53 -17.02
C TYR A 117 -7.07 18.75 -16.68
N LEU A 118 -6.68 19.47 -15.64
CA LEU A 118 -7.43 20.62 -15.15
C LEU A 118 -6.83 21.91 -15.73
N LYS A 119 -7.49 22.51 -16.70
CA LYS A 119 -7.03 23.73 -17.37
C LYS A 119 -6.87 24.91 -16.36
N GLU A 120 -7.64 24.91 -15.30
CA GLU A 120 -7.60 25.89 -14.23
C GLU A 120 -6.27 25.86 -13.44
N MET A 121 -5.54 24.76 -13.53
CA MET A 121 -4.25 24.59 -12.89
C MET A 121 -3.07 25.13 -13.70
N VAL A 122 -3.31 25.55 -14.94
CA VAL A 122 -2.23 26.08 -15.80
C VAL A 122 -1.66 27.36 -15.17
N GLY A 123 -0.35 27.35 -14.92
CA GLY A 123 0.37 28.44 -14.27
C GLY A 123 0.19 28.52 -12.76
N PHE A 124 -0.61 27.63 -12.15
CA PHE A 124 -0.79 27.62 -10.70
C PHE A 124 0.16 26.62 -10.03
N THR A 125 0.89 27.10 -9.03
CA THR A 125 1.74 26.26 -8.18
C THR A 125 1.09 26.09 -6.81
N PRO A 126 0.70 24.86 -6.42
CA PRO A 126 0.16 24.60 -5.09
C PRO A 126 1.18 24.93 -3.98
N PRO A 127 0.72 25.22 -2.74
CA PRO A 127 1.61 25.44 -1.61
C PRO A 127 2.64 24.30 -1.48
N GLY A 128 3.92 24.67 -1.34
CA GLY A 128 5.02 23.71 -1.25
C GLY A 128 5.34 22.96 -2.54
N GLY A 129 4.70 23.29 -3.68
CA GLY A 129 4.88 22.58 -4.96
C GLY A 129 4.30 21.15 -4.94
N VAL A 130 3.39 20.85 -4.02
CA VAL A 130 2.83 19.50 -3.84
C VAL A 130 1.50 19.39 -4.56
N TYR A 131 1.48 18.74 -5.70
CA TYR A 131 0.27 18.43 -6.49
C TYR A 131 -0.44 17.18 -5.98
N THR A 132 0.33 16.17 -5.56
CA THR A 132 -0.18 14.91 -5.04
C THR A 132 0.11 14.83 -3.55
N HIS A 133 -0.94 14.95 -2.72
CA HIS A 133 -0.81 14.95 -1.25
C HIS A 133 -0.79 13.53 -0.66
N ILE A 134 -1.58 12.63 -1.23
CA ILE A 134 -1.64 11.23 -0.87
C ILE A 134 -1.51 10.42 -2.14
N ALA A 135 -0.61 9.45 -2.14
CA ALA A 135 -0.39 8.54 -3.25
C ALA A 135 -0.53 7.08 -2.79
N GLY A 136 -1.37 6.32 -3.46
CA GLY A 136 -1.45 4.87 -3.32
C GLY A 136 -0.58 4.23 -4.40
N ILE A 137 0.60 3.76 -4.03
CA ILE A 137 1.51 3.11 -4.96
C ILE A 137 1.42 1.61 -4.78
N ASP A 138 0.88 0.93 -5.77
CA ASP A 138 0.74 -0.51 -5.75
C ASP A 138 2.07 -1.17 -6.07
N ILE A 139 2.53 -2.01 -5.16
CA ILE A 139 3.81 -2.70 -5.29
C ILE A 139 3.63 -4.21 -5.24
N ILE A 140 4.41 -4.90 -6.05
CA ILE A 140 4.55 -6.35 -6.00
C ILE A 140 5.97 -6.75 -5.64
N ARG A 141 6.08 -7.86 -4.95
CA ARG A 141 7.37 -8.44 -4.61
C ARG A 141 7.66 -9.58 -5.57
N THR A 142 8.68 -9.43 -6.40
CA THR A 142 9.06 -10.43 -7.40
C THR A 142 10.07 -11.44 -6.87
N THR A 143 10.95 -10.98 -5.97
CA THR A 143 11.97 -11.81 -5.33
C THR A 143 12.11 -11.44 -3.86
N SER A 144 12.96 -12.14 -3.11
CA SER A 144 13.26 -11.77 -1.72
C SER A 144 13.89 -10.38 -1.56
N LYS A 145 14.34 -9.75 -2.65
CA LYS A 145 15.11 -8.49 -2.62
C LYS A 145 14.47 -7.36 -3.42
N ASP A 146 13.57 -7.68 -4.36
CA ASP A 146 13.11 -6.71 -5.36
C ASP A 146 11.61 -6.46 -5.27
N PHE A 147 11.27 -5.18 -5.36
CA PHE A 147 9.92 -4.68 -5.47
C PHE A 147 9.74 -3.99 -6.83
N LEU A 148 8.60 -4.22 -7.45
CA LEU A 148 8.19 -3.51 -8.65
C LEU A 148 6.94 -2.71 -8.34
N VAL A 149 6.84 -1.52 -8.94
CA VAL A 149 5.61 -0.73 -8.93
C VAL A 149 4.70 -1.27 -10.02
N LEU A 150 3.47 -1.55 -9.67
CA LEU A 150 2.42 -1.97 -10.59
C LEU A 150 1.69 -0.74 -11.14
N GLU A 151 1.23 0.15 -10.25
CA GLU A 151 0.58 1.40 -10.63
C GLU A 151 0.74 2.50 -9.57
N ASP A 152 0.43 3.74 -9.96
CA ASP A 152 0.40 4.91 -9.10
C ASP A 152 -1.01 5.49 -9.04
N ASN A 153 -1.70 5.32 -7.94
CA ASN A 153 -2.97 5.96 -7.66
C ASN A 153 -2.71 7.32 -7.01
N VAL A 154 -2.71 8.39 -7.81
CA VAL A 154 -2.27 9.72 -7.36
C VAL A 154 -3.38 10.76 -7.34
N ARG A 155 -4.57 10.44 -7.81
CA ARG A 155 -5.73 11.35 -7.80
C ARG A 155 -6.59 11.13 -6.57
N THR A 156 -7.16 9.95 -6.43
CA THR A 156 -8.07 9.57 -5.35
C THR A 156 -7.71 8.17 -4.83
N PRO A 157 -6.52 8.01 -4.20
CA PRO A 157 -6.15 6.71 -3.69
C PRO A 157 -7.12 6.26 -2.61
N SER A 158 -7.53 5.01 -2.69
CA SER A 158 -8.37 4.35 -1.69
C SER A 158 -7.53 3.41 -0.83
N GLY A 159 -8.11 2.90 0.26
CA GLY A 159 -7.52 1.82 1.03
C GLY A 159 -6.60 2.25 2.18
N VAL A 160 -6.26 3.53 2.35
CA VAL A 160 -5.43 3.99 3.48
C VAL A 160 -6.09 3.69 4.82
N SER A 161 -7.40 3.93 4.95
CA SER A 161 -8.18 3.60 6.14
C SER A 161 -8.16 2.09 6.43
N TYR A 162 -8.30 1.27 5.40
CA TYR A 162 -8.23 -0.20 5.54
C TYR A 162 -6.89 -0.67 6.06
N MET A 163 -5.80 -0.07 5.58
CA MET A 163 -4.45 -0.38 6.07
C MET A 163 -4.31 -0.05 7.55
N LEU A 164 -4.81 1.10 7.99
CA LEU A 164 -4.76 1.53 9.39
C LEU A 164 -5.61 0.61 10.27
N GLU A 165 -6.83 0.29 9.84
CA GLU A 165 -7.71 -0.62 10.57
C GLU A 165 -7.17 -2.06 10.63
N ASN A 166 -6.55 -2.55 9.55
CA ASN A 166 -5.82 -3.82 9.58
C ASN A 166 -4.74 -3.80 10.66
N ARG A 167 -4.01 -2.69 10.79
CA ARG A 167 -2.97 -2.53 11.79
C ARG A 167 -3.55 -2.56 13.21
N GLU A 168 -4.61 -1.81 13.47
CA GLU A 168 -5.29 -1.77 14.77
C GLU A 168 -5.90 -3.12 15.11
N THR A 169 -6.51 -3.80 14.16
CA THR A 169 -7.04 -5.14 14.34
C THR A 169 -5.94 -6.14 14.69
N MET A 170 -4.82 -6.12 13.97
CA MET A 170 -3.65 -6.95 14.30
C MET A 170 -3.11 -6.67 15.70
N LEU A 171 -3.05 -5.41 16.11
CA LEU A 171 -2.61 -5.01 17.43
C LEU A 171 -3.56 -5.53 18.53
N HIS A 172 -4.86 -5.49 18.26
CA HIS A 172 -5.90 -5.99 19.17
C HIS A 172 -5.89 -7.51 19.28
N MET A 173 -5.77 -8.21 18.15
CA MET A 173 -5.83 -9.68 18.11
C MET A 173 -4.56 -10.36 18.58
N PHE A 174 -3.40 -9.74 18.36
CA PHE A 174 -2.07 -10.33 18.60
C PHE A 174 -1.08 -9.33 19.23
N PRO A 175 -1.42 -8.73 20.39
CA PRO A 175 -0.57 -7.70 21.02
C PRO A 175 0.84 -8.20 21.33
N GLU A 176 1.00 -9.50 21.61
CA GLU A 176 2.29 -10.13 21.87
C GLU A 176 3.27 -10.10 20.68
N LEU A 177 2.77 -10.09 19.45
CA LEU A 177 3.62 -9.95 18.26
C LEU A 177 4.25 -8.56 18.23
N PHE A 178 3.51 -7.53 18.61
CA PHE A 178 3.98 -6.15 18.60
C PHE A 178 4.96 -5.84 19.72
N THR A 179 4.92 -6.58 20.81
CA THR A 179 5.92 -6.46 21.90
C THR A 179 7.25 -7.09 21.55
N LYS A 180 7.24 -8.15 20.71
CA LYS A 180 8.46 -8.84 20.27
C LYS A 180 9.18 -8.14 19.14
N TYR A 181 8.46 -7.40 18.32
CA TYR A 181 9.02 -6.68 17.19
C TYR A 181 9.05 -5.18 17.46
N ASN A 182 10.20 -4.55 17.21
CA ASN A 182 10.26 -3.09 17.17
C ASN A 182 9.68 -2.59 15.85
N ILE A 183 8.35 -2.49 15.80
CA ILE A 183 7.62 -2.14 14.59
C ILE A 183 7.57 -0.61 14.46
N LYS A 184 8.00 -0.08 13.32
CA LYS A 184 7.89 1.35 13.00
C LYS A 184 6.41 1.75 12.99
N LYS A 185 6.08 2.80 13.74
CA LYS A 185 4.75 3.43 13.75
C LYS A 185 4.53 4.27 12.52
#